data_c5e70ad4aaab8e44e71e955702651958
#
_entry.id   c5e70ad4aaab8e44e71e955702651958
#
_cell.length_a   1.000
_cell.length_b   1.000
_cell.length_c   1.000
_cell.angle_alpha   90.00
_cell.angle_beta   90.00
_cell.angle_gamma   90.00
#
_symmetry.space_group_name_H-M   'P 1'
#
loop_
_entity.id
_entity.type
_entity.pdbx_description
1 polymer ?
#
loop_
_entity_poly.entity_id
_entity_poly.type
_entity_poly.pdbx_seq_one_letter_code
_entity_poly.pdbx_strand_id
1 'polypeptide(L)'
;MKRLVVCSDGTWNNPEQEDNGIPAPTNVFKIYNAIAADDDGTVQLRYYHPGVGGEGGIFDKIAGGALGVGISRHIKSAFHWLGTNYDVGDDIYLYGFSRGAFTARSIGGFLSRGLLDLRGLGPKDAWQRVDAAFDAYRHPGNDRSWAENDWAFFHGADATPVKFVGVWDTVGALGIPDDLEILNFFEKPDNWRFHDTNLGANVSTARHAMAVDEVRSSFTITRWANAQAHPDAKELWFPGVHSDVGGGY
;
A
#
# COMPACT_ATOMS: atom_id res chain seq x y z
N MET A 1 3.30 -23.92 -0.78
CA MET A 1 2.52 -22.71 -1.17
C MET A 1 1.99 -22.09 0.11
N LYS A 2 2.26 -20.81 0.32
CA LYS A 2 1.76 -20.01 1.45
C LYS A 2 0.87 -18.88 0.91
N ARG A 3 0.14 -18.23 1.79
CA ARG A 3 -0.49 -16.94 1.50
C ARG A 3 0.23 -15.85 2.30
N LEU A 4 0.68 -14.80 1.61
CA LEU A 4 1.27 -13.62 2.22
C LEU A 4 0.28 -12.47 2.12
N VAL A 5 -0.15 -11.98 3.27
CA VAL A 5 -1.19 -10.95 3.35
C VAL A 5 -0.59 -9.68 3.94
N VAL A 6 -0.61 -8.60 3.15
CA VAL A 6 -0.17 -7.27 3.56
C VAL A 6 -1.38 -6.39 3.79
N CYS A 7 -1.49 -5.83 4.98
CA CYS A 7 -2.56 -4.94 5.43
C CYS A 7 -1.98 -3.55 5.76
N SER A 8 -2.38 -2.54 4.99
CA SER A 8 -1.92 -1.15 5.14
C SER A 8 -3.08 -0.25 5.57
N ASP A 9 -3.04 0.26 6.79
CA ASP A 9 -4.13 1.05 7.35
C ASP A 9 -4.09 2.52 6.97
N GLY A 10 -5.22 3.20 7.12
CA GLY A 10 -5.38 4.61 6.84
C GLY A 10 -4.61 5.50 7.81
N THR A 11 -4.23 6.69 7.38
CA THR A 11 -3.51 7.67 8.23
C THR A 11 -4.27 7.93 9.52
N TRP A 12 -3.53 7.93 10.62
CA TRP A 12 -4.00 8.01 12.02
C TRP A 12 -4.81 6.80 12.52
N ASN A 13 -5.09 5.82 11.69
CA ASN A 13 -5.69 4.59 12.16
C ASN A 13 -4.63 3.69 12.81
N ASN A 14 -4.98 3.11 13.93
CA ASN A 14 -4.15 2.19 14.69
C ASN A 14 -5.00 1.05 15.29
N PRO A 15 -4.36 -0.02 15.78
CA PRO A 15 -5.06 -1.17 16.34
C PRO A 15 -5.93 -0.88 17.56
N GLU A 16 -5.60 0.17 18.30
CA GLU A 16 -6.25 0.56 19.58
C GLU A 16 -7.25 1.71 19.37
N GLN A 17 -7.67 1.96 18.13
CA GLN A 17 -8.61 3.04 17.83
C GLN A 17 -9.96 2.79 18.47
N GLU A 18 -10.47 3.83 19.12
CA GLU A 18 -11.77 3.84 19.79
C GLU A 18 -12.61 5.04 19.31
N ASP A 19 -13.91 4.85 19.28
CA ASP A 19 -14.90 5.93 19.20
C ASP A 19 -15.72 5.94 20.50
N ASN A 20 -15.68 7.06 21.22
CA ASN A 20 -16.37 7.23 22.51
C ASN A 20 -16.09 6.08 23.52
N GLY A 21 -14.85 5.55 23.56
CA GLY A 21 -14.46 4.45 24.44
C GLY A 21 -14.89 3.05 23.97
N ILE A 22 -15.40 2.94 22.74
CA ILE A 22 -15.76 1.68 22.10
C ILE A 22 -14.73 1.37 21.00
N PRO A 23 -14.15 0.14 20.96
CA PRO A 23 -13.24 -0.22 19.89
C PRO A 23 -13.84 -0.02 18.51
N ALA A 24 -13.19 0.78 17.69
CA ALA A 24 -13.65 1.18 16.36
C ALA A 24 -12.60 0.83 15.26
N PRO A 25 -12.29 -0.47 15.06
CA PRO A 25 -11.26 -0.88 14.13
C PRO A 25 -11.68 -0.65 12.68
N THR A 26 -10.71 -0.32 11.83
CA THR A 26 -10.90 -0.27 10.38
C THR A 26 -11.21 -1.63 9.79
N ASN A 27 -11.73 -1.68 8.58
CA ASN A 27 -11.93 -2.92 7.84
C ASN A 27 -10.60 -3.63 7.53
N VAL A 28 -9.51 -2.88 7.36
CA VAL A 28 -8.16 -3.44 7.20
C VAL A 28 -7.73 -4.19 8.44
N PHE A 29 -7.91 -3.60 9.63
CA PHE A 29 -7.54 -4.25 10.88
C PHE A 29 -8.46 -5.44 11.22
N LYS A 30 -9.75 -5.36 10.88
CA LYS A 30 -10.70 -6.48 11.00
C LYS A 30 -10.23 -7.68 10.15
N ILE A 31 -9.86 -7.44 8.89
CA ILE A 31 -9.31 -8.50 8.01
C ILE A 31 -8.02 -9.06 8.59
N TYR A 32 -7.06 -8.20 8.98
CA TYR A 32 -5.80 -8.67 9.57
C TYR A 32 -6.02 -9.62 10.76
N ASN A 33 -6.97 -9.30 11.63
CA ASN A 33 -7.29 -10.15 12.79
C ASN A 33 -8.06 -11.43 12.42
N ALA A 34 -8.82 -11.41 11.34
CA ALA A 34 -9.58 -12.58 10.88
C ALA A 34 -8.72 -13.63 10.15
N ILE A 35 -7.50 -13.28 9.72
CA ILE A 35 -6.60 -14.21 9.06
C ILE A 35 -6.03 -15.20 10.07
N ALA A 36 -6.38 -16.47 9.93
CA ALA A 36 -5.78 -17.56 10.68
C ALA A 36 -4.33 -17.80 10.25
N ALA A 37 -3.50 -18.35 11.14
CA ALA A 37 -2.13 -18.72 10.78
C ALA A 37 -2.07 -19.89 9.78
N ASP A 38 -3.08 -20.75 9.79
CA ASP A 38 -3.26 -21.88 8.89
C ASP A 38 -4.72 -21.99 8.47
N ASP A 39 -4.95 -22.36 7.20
CA ASP A 39 -6.25 -22.60 6.62
C ASP A 39 -6.18 -23.88 5.77
N ASP A 40 -6.69 -24.98 6.32
CA ASP A 40 -6.67 -26.32 5.72
C ASP A 40 -5.25 -26.76 5.25
N GLY A 41 -4.23 -26.55 6.11
CA GLY A 41 -2.85 -26.90 5.82
C GLY A 41 -2.12 -25.88 4.91
N THR A 42 -2.75 -24.74 4.61
CA THR A 42 -2.11 -23.62 3.92
C THR A 42 -1.66 -22.58 4.94
N VAL A 43 -0.37 -22.44 5.13
CA VAL A 43 0.22 -21.44 6.01
C VAL A 43 -0.09 -20.04 5.51
N GLN A 44 -0.55 -19.17 6.39
CA GLN A 44 -0.84 -17.77 6.10
C GLN A 44 0.06 -16.87 6.95
N LEU A 45 0.89 -16.08 6.28
CA LEU A 45 1.70 -15.05 6.90
C LEU A 45 1.03 -13.69 6.70
N ARG A 46 0.96 -12.90 7.76
CA ARG A 46 0.31 -11.59 7.71
C ARG A 46 1.25 -10.51 8.20
N TYR A 47 1.21 -9.39 7.52
CA TYR A 47 1.94 -8.17 7.83
C TYR A 47 0.96 -7.01 7.95
N TYR A 48 1.02 -6.27 9.05
CA TYR A 48 0.18 -5.09 9.26
C TYR A 48 1.05 -3.86 9.43
N HIS A 49 0.64 -2.80 8.79
CA HIS A 49 1.24 -1.49 8.99
C HIS A 49 0.15 -0.50 9.43
N PRO A 50 0.28 0.10 10.63
CA PRO A 50 -0.63 1.15 11.07
C PRO A 50 -0.51 2.37 10.14
N GLY A 51 -1.53 3.21 10.15
CA GLY A 51 -1.53 4.43 9.35
C GLY A 51 -0.39 5.38 9.76
N VAL A 52 0.09 6.15 8.81
CA VAL A 52 1.10 7.21 9.08
C VAL A 52 0.54 8.15 10.15
N GLY A 53 1.31 8.38 11.23
CA GLY A 53 0.91 9.25 12.36
C GLY A 53 0.17 8.53 13.49
N GLY A 54 -0.12 7.22 13.40
CA GLY A 54 -0.78 6.43 14.44
C GLY A 54 0.11 6.07 15.65
N GLU A 55 1.42 6.25 15.56
CA GLU A 55 2.34 6.01 16.66
C GLU A 55 2.70 7.33 17.36
N GLY A 56 1.97 7.65 18.46
CA GLY A 56 2.38 8.65 19.46
C GLY A 56 2.41 10.11 19.05
N GLY A 57 1.35 10.84 19.35
CA GLY A 57 1.35 12.23 19.84
C GLY A 57 2.14 13.31 19.09
N ILE A 58 2.22 13.29 17.77
CA ILE A 58 2.93 14.33 17.02
C ILE A 58 1.99 15.01 16.04
N PHE A 59 0.98 15.69 16.56
CA PHE A 59 0.17 16.64 15.78
C PHE A 59 1.01 17.79 15.18
N ASP A 60 2.17 18.09 15.77
CA ASP A 60 2.98 19.26 15.40
C ASP A 60 4.01 19.01 14.27
N LYS A 61 4.19 17.78 13.76
CA LYS A 61 5.19 17.47 12.71
C LYS A 61 4.62 17.19 11.33
N ILE A 62 3.32 17.32 11.12
CA ILE A 62 2.66 16.98 9.86
C ILE A 62 2.79 18.10 8.81
N ALA A 63 3.23 19.27 9.22
CA ALA A 63 3.38 20.45 8.34
C ALA A 63 4.71 20.42 7.56
N GLY A 64 5.03 19.37 6.82
CA GLY A 64 6.22 19.42 5.98
C GLY A 64 6.76 18.06 5.53
N GLY A 65 6.25 17.50 4.46
CA GLY A 65 6.88 16.35 3.79
C GLY A 65 6.81 15.01 4.52
N ALA A 66 6.47 14.97 5.81
CA ALA A 66 6.50 13.78 6.64
C ALA A 66 5.52 12.67 6.19
N LEU A 67 4.37 13.03 5.62
CA LEU A 67 3.37 12.07 5.13
C LEU A 67 3.90 11.24 3.96
N GLY A 68 4.50 11.89 2.97
CA GLY A 68 5.04 11.19 1.81
C GLY A 68 6.26 10.32 2.16
N VAL A 69 7.12 10.78 3.06
CA VAL A 69 8.23 9.98 3.60
C VAL A 69 7.69 8.74 4.34
N GLY A 70 6.62 8.90 5.13
CA GLY A 70 5.96 7.80 5.81
C GLY A 70 5.42 6.75 4.83
N ILE A 71 4.68 7.16 3.80
CA ILE A 71 4.14 6.25 2.77
C ILE A 71 5.26 5.48 2.06
N SER A 72 6.32 6.16 1.62
CA SER A 72 7.48 5.50 0.99
C SER A 72 8.13 4.46 1.90
N ARG A 73 8.24 4.77 3.20
CA ARG A 73 8.75 3.82 4.19
C ARG A 73 7.85 2.59 4.32
N HIS A 74 6.52 2.79 4.34
CA HIS A 74 5.56 1.69 4.43
C HIS A 74 5.64 0.77 3.21
N ILE A 75 5.71 1.33 1.99
CA ILE A 75 5.86 0.56 0.74
C ILE A 75 7.15 -0.27 0.78
N LYS A 76 8.27 0.36 1.15
CA LYS A 76 9.57 -0.31 1.24
C LYS A 76 9.59 -1.40 2.32
N SER A 77 8.98 -1.16 3.48
CA SER A 77 8.90 -2.14 4.56
C SER A 77 8.09 -3.37 4.16
N ALA A 78 6.96 -3.18 3.49
CA ALA A 78 6.15 -4.28 2.97
C ALA A 78 6.89 -5.06 1.87
N PHE A 79 7.56 -4.38 0.96
CA PHE A 79 8.37 -5.02 -0.08
C PHE A 79 9.53 -5.83 0.53
N HIS A 80 10.22 -5.27 1.53
CA HIS A 80 11.27 -5.98 2.28
C HIS A 80 10.72 -7.23 2.94
N TRP A 81 9.56 -7.11 3.62
CA TRP A 81 8.94 -8.25 4.28
C TRP A 81 8.54 -9.33 3.27
N LEU A 82 7.96 -8.96 2.12
CA LEU A 82 7.66 -9.89 1.04
C LEU A 82 8.93 -10.56 0.52
N GLY A 83 9.99 -9.80 0.22
CA GLY A 83 11.26 -10.32 -0.28
C GLY A 83 11.99 -11.27 0.69
N THR A 84 11.63 -11.22 1.97
CA THR A 84 12.19 -12.12 3.00
C THR A 84 11.35 -13.39 3.19
N ASN A 85 10.04 -13.32 2.95
CA ASN A 85 9.10 -14.40 3.29
C ASN A 85 8.49 -15.14 2.10
N TYR A 86 8.61 -14.61 0.89
CA TYR A 86 8.00 -15.17 -0.31
C TYR A 86 8.81 -16.38 -0.83
N ASP A 87 8.10 -17.38 -1.34
CA ASP A 87 8.63 -18.44 -2.20
C ASP A 87 7.86 -18.46 -3.53
N VAL A 88 8.53 -18.88 -4.61
CA VAL A 88 7.87 -18.99 -5.92
C VAL A 88 6.66 -19.91 -5.84
N GLY A 89 5.51 -19.40 -6.25
CA GLY A 89 4.22 -20.09 -6.18
C GLY A 89 3.37 -19.71 -4.98
N ASP A 90 3.84 -18.85 -4.09
CA ASP A 90 3.02 -18.31 -3.01
C ASP A 90 2.03 -17.25 -3.55
N ASP A 91 0.88 -17.12 -2.90
CA ASP A 91 -0.13 -16.12 -3.23
C ASP A 91 0.06 -14.85 -2.39
N ILE A 92 0.11 -13.69 -3.03
CA ILE A 92 0.19 -12.36 -2.38
C ILE A 92 -1.17 -11.69 -2.39
N TYR A 93 -1.62 -11.22 -1.22
CA TYR A 93 -2.85 -10.45 -1.00
C TYR A 93 -2.50 -9.09 -0.41
N LEU A 94 -3.02 -8.03 -0.99
CA LEU A 94 -2.78 -6.65 -0.56
C LEU A 94 -4.09 -5.99 -0.16
N TYR A 95 -4.18 -5.49 1.06
CA TYR A 95 -5.34 -4.76 1.56
C TYR A 95 -4.94 -3.36 2.02
N GLY A 96 -5.84 -2.39 1.82
CA GLY A 96 -5.57 -1.03 2.28
C GLY A 96 -6.79 -0.14 2.36
N PHE A 97 -6.74 0.86 3.25
CA PHE A 97 -7.75 1.88 3.42
C PHE A 97 -7.14 3.27 3.28
N SER A 98 -7.85 4.20 2.61
CA SER A 98 -7.41 5.60 2.53
C SER A 98 -6.00 5.71 1.91
N ARG A 99 -5.04 6.37 2.59
CA ARG A 99 -3.63 6.40 2.18
C ARG A 99 -2.94 5.03 2.32
N GLY A 100 -3.44 4.13 3.16
CA GLY A 100 -3.04 2.73 3.13
C GLY A 100 -3.51 1.99 1.89
N ALA A 101 -4.65 2.37 1.30
CA ALA A 101 -5.07 1.88 -0.01
C ALA A 101 -4.10 2.34 -1.11
N PHE A 102 -3.66 3.59 -1.06
CA PHE A 102 -2.59 4.08 -1.93
C PHE A 102 -1.31 3.25 -1.74
N THR A 103 -0.91 2.96 -0.50
CA THR A 103 0.26 2.13 -0.18
C THR A 103 0.12 0.73 -0.77
N ALA A 104 -1.01 0.04 -0.56
CA ALA A 104 -1.27 -1.30 -1.09
C ALA A 104 -1.20 -1.34 -2.63
N ARG A 105 -1.79 -0.35 -3.30
CA ARG A 105 -1.73 -0.21 -4.77
C ARG A 105 -0.31 0.03 -5.25
N SER A 106 0.45 0.88 -4.57
CA SER A 106 1.86 1.15 -4.89
C SER A 106 2.75 -0.07 -4.69
N ILE A 107 2.46 -0.92 -3.67
CA ILE A 107 3.15 -2.21 -3.51
C ILE A 107 2.87 -3.10 -4.72
N GLY A 108 1.62 -3.21 -5.18
CA GLY A 108 1.27 -3.96 -6.39
C GLY A 108 2.00 -3.46 -7.64
N GLY A 109 2.09 -2.14 -7.81
CA GLY A 109 2.86 -1.51 -8.87
C GLY A 109 4.37 -1.78 -8.74
N PHE A 110 4.92 -1.75 -7.54
CA PHE A 110 6.33 -2.06 -7.31
C PHE A 110 6.64 -3.54 -7.63
N LEU A 111 5.76 -4.46 -7.26
CA LEU A 111 5.87 -5.89 -7.58
C LEU A 111 5.78 -6.17 -9.10
N SER A 112 5.21 -5.26 -9.90
CA SER A 112 5.23 -5.39 -11.37
C SER A 112 6.63 -5.24 -11.97
N ARG A 113 7.59 -4.76 -11.18
CA ARG A 113 9.01 -4.65 -11.56
C ARG A 113 9.86 -5.83 -11.08
N GLY A 114 9.25 -6.80 -10.40
CA GLY A 114 9.91 -7.97 -9.82
C GLY A 114 10.15 -7.82 -8.32
N LEU A 115 10.10 -8.94 -7.61
CA LEU A 115 10.40 -9.01 -6.18
C LEU A 115 11.82 -9.55 -5.95
N LEU A 116 12.63 -8.77 -5.24
CA LEU A 116 13.98 -9.18 -4.84
C LEU A 116 13.93 -10.33 -3.83
N ASP A 117 14.77 -11.33 -4.02
CA ASP A 117 15.07 -12.32 -2.99
C ASP A 117 16.07 -11.72 -1.99
N LEU A 118 15.57 -11.38 -0.82
CA LEU A 118 16.36 -10.76 0.25
C LEU A 118 16.82 -11.76 1.31
N ARG A 119 16.51 -13.04 1.14
CA ARG A 119 16.86 -14.10 2.10
C ARG A 119 18.37 -14.28 2.15
N GLY A 120 18.87 -14.46 3.37
CA GLY A 120 20.31 -14.64 3.59
C GLY A 120 21.16 -13.37 3.53
N LEU A 121 20.55 -12.21 3.22
CA LEU A 121 21.25 -10.94 3.26
C LEU A 121 21.27 -10.36 4.69
N GLY A 122 22.36 -9.65 5.01
CA GLY A 122 22.39 -8.83 6.21
C GLY A 122 21.39 -7.67 6.11
N PRO A 123 20.87 -7.15 7.25
CA PRO A 123 19.86 -6.09 7.25
C PRO A 123 20.25 -4.85 6.43
N LYS A 124 21.51 -4.44 6.52
CA LYS A 124 22.02 -3.27 5.77
C LYS A 124 21.94 -3.48 4.26
N ASP A 125 22.40 -4.65 3.78
CA ASP A 125 22.46 -4.94 2.35
C ASP A 125 21.04 -5.13 1.78
N ALA A 126 20.14 -5.78 2.53
CA ALA A 126 18.74 -5.92 2.17
C ALA A 126 18.06 -4.56 1.98
N TRP A 127 18.23 -3.65 2.94
CA TRP A 127 17.65 -2.31 2.86
C TRP A 127 18.26 -1.46 1.74
N GLN A 128 19.56 -1.54 1.49
CA GLN A 128 20.18 -0.84 0.36
C GLN A 128 19.60 -1.29 -0.98
N ARG A 129 19.34 -2.59 -1.15
CA ARG A 129 18.71 -3.11 -2.37
C ARG A 129 17.26 -2.64 -2.51
N VAL A 130 16.48 -2.67 -1.42
CA VAL A 130 15.10 -2.15 -1.42
C VAL A 130 15.06 -0.67 -1.76
N ASP A 131 15.96 0.14 -1.19
CA ASP A 131 16.03 1.58 -1.46
C ASP A 131 16.35 1.86 -2.93
N ALA A 132 17.35 1.18 -3.49
CA ALA A 132 17.73 1.33 -4.89
C ALA A 132 16.63 0.86 -5.85
N ALA A 133 15.97 -0.28 -5.56
CA ALA A 133 14.85 -0.77 -6.34
C ALA A 133 13.65 0.18 -6.29
N PHE A 134 13.35 0.75 -5.12
CA PHE A 134 12.26 1.71 -4.95
C PHE A 134 12.55 3.03 -5.67
N ASP A 135 13.80 3.49 -5.64
CA ASP A 135 14.20 4.69 -6.36
C ASP A 135 14.05 4.51 -7.89
N ALA A 136 14.48 3.37 -8.43
CA ALA A 136 14.29 3.02 -9.83
C ALA A 136 12.80 2.88 -10.21
N TYR A 137 11.96 2.34 -9.32
CA TYR A 137 10.51 2.27 -9.51
C TYR A 137 9.88 3.67 -9.62
N ARG A 138 10.37 4.61 -8.80
CA ARG A 138 9.87 5.99 -8.79
C ARG A 138 10.36 6.84 -9.97
N HIS A 139 11.47 6.49 -10.58
CA HIS A 139 12.10 7.25 -11.68
C HIS A 139 12.24 6.39 -12.93
N PRO A 140 11.14 6.14 -13.66
CA PRO A 140 11.11 5.18 -14.77
C PRO A 140 12.05 5.53 -15.96
N GLY A 141 12.65 6.71 -15.98
CA GLY A 141 13.71 7.07 -16.94
C GLY A 141 15.05 6.37 -16.67
N ASN A 142 15.28 5.86 -15.45
CA ASN A 142 16.42 5.06 -15.03
C ASN A 142 16.10 3.55 -15.02
N ASP A 143 15.33 3.08 -15.93
CA ASP A 143 14.39 1.97 -15.89
C ASP A 143 14.99 0.56 -15.70
N ARG A 144 16.30 0.38 -15.68
CA ARG A 144 16.90 -0.96 -15.55
C ARG A 144 18.20 -1.04 -14.75
N SER A 145 18.70 0.06 -14.22
CA SER A 145 20.01 0.05 -13.54
C SER A 145 20.07 -0.92 -12.35
N TRP A 146 18.93 -1.19 -11.70
CA TRP A 146 18.85 -2.14 -10.59
C TRP A 146 18.69 -3.61 -11.06
N ALA A 147 18.06 -3.84 -12.23
CA ALA A 147 17.96 -5.18 -12.83
C ALA A 147 19.28 -5.62 -13.51
N GLU A 148 20.18 -4.69 -13.78
CA GLU A 148 21.52 -4.94 -14.32
C GLU A 148 22.52 -5.34 -13.22
N ASN A 149 22.18 -5.13 -11.94
CA ASN A 149 22.96 -5.65 -10.83
C ASN A 149 22.74 -7.19 -10.74
N ASP A 150 23.75 -7.93 -10.30
CA ASP A 150 23.69 -9.38 -10.02
C ASP A 150 22.81 -9.69 -8.79
N TRP A 151 21.62 -9.06 -8.71
CA TRP A 151 20.69 -9.28 -7.62
C TRP A 151 19.75 -10.45 -7.93
N ALA A 152 19.47 -11.25 -6.92
CA ALA A 152 18.51 -12.36 -7.06
C ALA A 152 17.08 -11.84 -7.01
N PHE A 153 16.26 -12.34 -7.96
CA PHE A 153 14.83 -12.08 -8.04
C PHE A 153 14.09 -13.42 -8.03
N PHE A 154 12.89 -13.47 -7.45
CA PHE A 154 12.08 -14.69 -7.44
C PHE A 154 11.58 -15.12 -8.82
N HIS A 155 11.29 -14.16 -9.70
CA HIS A 155 10.80 -14.39 -11.07
C HIS A 155 11.72 -13.78 -12.15
N GLY A 156 13.02 -13.67 -11.87
CA GLY A 156 13.90 -12.85 -12.68
C GLY A 156 13.47 -11.38 -12.59
N ALA A 157 13.72 -10.59 -13.62
CA ALA A 157 13.27 -9.20 -13.70
C ALA A 157 11.80 -9.08 -14.13
N ASP A 158 11.05 -10.18 -14.14
CA ASP A 158 9.63 -10.20 -14.50
C ASP A 158 8.73 -9.83 -13.33
N ALA A 159 7.51 -9.42 -13.66
CA ALA A 159 6.49 -9.06 -12.70
C ALA A 159 6.19 -10.21 -11.73
N THR A 160 6.16 -9.90 -10.43
CA THR A 160 5.74 -10.85 -9.40
C THR A 160 4.21 -10.88 -9.33
N PRO A 161 3.58 -12.06 -9.46
CA PRO A 161 2.12 -12.17 -9.42
C PRO A 161 1.54 -11.73 -8.07
N VAL A 162 0.44 -10.98 -8.14
CA VAL A 162 -0.39 -10.59 -7.01
C VAL A 162 -1.76 -11.21 -7.18
N LYS A 163 -2.18 -12.03 -6.23
CA LYS A 163 -3.46 -12.73 -6.28
C LYS A 163 -4.64 -11.80 -6.14
N PHE A 164 -4.56 -10.86 -5.20
CA PHE A 164 -5.68 -10.01 -4.86
C PHE A 164 -5.23 -8.64 -4.35
N VAL A 165 -5.91 -7.59 -4.81
CA VAL A 165 -5.83 -6.24 -4.24
C VAL A 165 -7.22 -5.81 -3.80
N GLY A 166 -7.44 -5.62 -2.50
CA GLY A 166 -8.69 -5.14 -1.90
C GLY A 166 -8.49 -3.80 -1.21
N VAL A 167 -9.14 -2.75 -1.70
CA VAL A 167 -8.94 -1.41 -1.16
C VAL A 167 -10.27 -0.72 -0.84
N TRP A 168 -10.26 0.08 0.23
CA TRP A 168 -11.36 0.94 0.63
C TRP A 168 -10.96 2.39 0.42
N ASP A 169 -11.79 3.09 -0.28
CA ASP A 169 -11.81 4.54 -0.48
C ASP A 169 -10.43 5.17 -0.61
N THR A 170 -9.74 4.83 -1.70
CA THR A 170 -8.35 5.23 -1.95
C THR A 170 -8.22 6.74 -2.03
N VAL A 171 -7.43 7.33 -1.14
CA VAL A 171 -7.04 8.74 -1.17
C VAL A 171 -5.59 8.84 -1.62
N GLY A 172 -5.30 9.76 -2.55
CA GLY A 172 -3.94 9.99 -3.05
C GLY A 172 -2.98 10.48 -1.95
N ALA A 173 -1.68 10.33 -2.18
CA ALA A 173 -0.64 10.73 -1.22
C ALA A 173 -0.71 12.23 -0.86
N LEU A 174 -1.28 13.05 -1.73
CA LEU A 174 -1.42 14.49 -1.61
C LEU A 174 -2.77 14.95 -1.03
N GLY A 175 -3.58 14.06 -0.44
CA GLY A 175 -4.82 14.43 0.26
C GLY A 175 -4.58 15.41 1.41
N ILE A 176 -4.01 16.56 1.10
CA ILE A 176 -3.78 17.71 1.99
C ILE A 176 -4.94 18.64 1.74
N PRO A 177 -5.60 19.17 2.79
CA PRO A 177 -6.65 20.19 2.63
C PRO A 177 -6.12 21.39 1.84
N ASP A 178 -6.89 21.86 0.86
CA ASP A 178 -6.57 23.07 0.07
C ASP A 178 -6.39 24.32 0.95
N ASP A 179 -6.88 24.29 2.19
CA ASP A 179 -6.83 25.39 3.14
C ASP A 179 -5.47 25.60 3.83
N LEU A 180 -4.54 24.68 3.64
CA LEU A 180 -3.18 24.84 4.14
C LEU A 180 -2.28 25.29 2.98
N GLU A 181 -2.05 26.59 2.86
CA GLU A 181 -1.04 27.22 1.97
C GLU A 181 0.41 26.70 2.17
N ILE A 182 0.56 25.58 2.86
CA ILE A 182 1.83 24.91 3.17
C ILE A 182 2.39 24.18 1.92
N LEU A 183 1.62 24.08 0.85
CA LEU A 183 2.02 23.41 -0.40
C LEU A 183 3.25 24.02 -1.08
N ASN A 184 3.63 25.24 -0.73
CA ASN A 184 4.81 25.90 -1.29
C ASN A 184 6.16 25.42 -0.70
N PHE A 185 6.14 24.59 0.35
CA PHE A 185 7.35 24.03 0.97
C PHE A 185 7.69 22.61 0.52
N PHE A 186 6.86 21.97 -0.31
CA PHE A 186 7.14 20.63 -0.79
C PHE A 186 7.99 20.69 -2.07
N GLU A 187 9.06 19.93 -2.06
CA GLU A 187 9.77 19.55 -3.29
C GLU A 187 8.72 19.02 -4.29
N LYS A 188 8.73 19.57 -5.47
CA LYS A 188 7.87 19.37 -6.66
C LYS A 188 6.72 18.35 -6.46
N PRO A 189 5.45 18.77 -6.62
CA PRO A 189 4.27 17.91 -6.51
C PRO A 189 4.36 16.61 -7.32
N ASP A 190 5.15 16.61 -8.38
CA ASP A 190 5.37 15.47 -9.28
C ASP A 190 6.06 14.27 -8.61
N ASN A 191 6.79 14.49 -7.49
CA ASN A 191 7.47 13.40 -6.78
C ASN A 191 6.51 12.49 -5.98
N TRP A 192 5.24 12.89 -5.79
CA TRP A 192 4.27 12.20 -4.95
C TRP A 192 2.99 11.81 -5.69
N ARG A 193 2.87 12.12 -6.97
CA ARG A 193 1.77 11.62 -7.80
C ARG A 193 1.89 10.10 -7.92
N PHE A 194 0.74 9.42 -8.01
CA PHE A 194 0.71 8.05 -8.48
C PHE A 194 1.49 7.99 -9.78
N HIS A 195 2.61 7.27 -9.79
CA HIS A 195 3.34 7.04 -11.04
C HIS A 195 2.51 6.19 -12.00
N ASP A 196 1.60 5.40 -11.44
CA ASP A 196 0.67 4.62 -12.23
C ASP A 196 -0.68 4.50 -11.52
N THR A 197 -1.70 5.18 -12.02
CA THR A 197 -3.09 4.96 -11.61
C THR A 197 -3.66 3.68 -12.21
N ASN A 198 -2.91 2.99 -13.07
CA ASN A 198 -3.32 1.74 -13.68
C ASN A 198 -3.14 0.58 -12.69
N LEU A 199 -4.03 -0.37 -12.80
CA LEU A 199 -3.88 -1.67 -12.17
C LEU A 199 -2.90 -2.51 -13.01
N GLY A 200 -1.83 -2.99 -12.39
CA GLY A 200 -0.80 -3.77 -13.08
C GLY A 200 -1.36 -5.10 -13.63
N ALA A 201 -0.85 -5.53 -14.77
CA ALA A 201 -1.21 -6.82 -15.37
C ALA A 201 -0.80 -8.04 -14.50
N ASN A 202 0.07 -7.82 -13.51
CA ASN A 202 0.48 -8.83 -12.52
C ASN A 202 -0.57 -9.08 -11.43
N VAL A 203 -1.63 -8.28 -11.36
CA VAL A 203 -2.73 -8.44 -10.40
C VAL A 203 -3.81 -9.31 -11.01
N SER A 204 -4.20 -10.40 -10.35
CA SER A 204 -5.24 -11.30 -10.86
C SER A 204 -6.65 -10.76 -10.58
N THR A 205 -6.89 -10.25 -9.39
CA THR A 205 -8.20 -9.78 -8.94
C THR A 205 -8.07 -8.48 -8.18
N ALA A 206 -8.92 -7.50 -8.45
CA ALA A 206 -8.94 -6.22 -7.75
C ALA A 206 -10.36 -5.79 -7.34
N ARG A 207 -10.49 -5.25 -6.12
CA ARG A 207 -11.76 -4.74 -5.58
C ARG A 207 -11.53 -3.40 -4.90
N HIS A 208 -12.38 -2.41 -5.24
CA HIS A 208 -12.34 -1.08 -4.66
C HIS A 208 -13.73 -0.69 -4.18
N ALA A 209 -13.91 -0.59 -2.87
CA ALA A 209 -15.10 -0.03 -2.26
C ALA A 209 -14.91 1.49 -2.11
N MET A 210 -15.85 2.29 -2.58
CA MET A 210 -15.75 3.75 -2.66
C MET A 210 -16.92 4.40 -1.93
N ALA A 211 -16.67 5.48 -1.19
CA ALA A 211 -17.68 6.27 -0.47
C ALA A 211 -18.37 7.25 -1.41
N VAL A 212 -19.72 7.20 -1.50
CA VAL A 212 -20.47 8.08 -2.39
C VAL A 212 -20.79 9.43 -1.76
N ASP A 213 -20.85 9.50 -0.43
CA ASP A 213 -21.27 10.70 0.32
C ASP A 213 -20.08 11.51 0.87
N GLU A 214 -18.83 11.12 0.54
CA GLU A 214 -17.66 11.89 0.97
C GLU A 214 -17.55 13.21 0.18
N VAL A 215 -17.57 14.33 0.90
CA VAL A 215 -17.58 15.68 0.30
C VAL A 215 -16.32 16.50 0.61
N ARG A 216 -15.44 16.00 1.47
CA ARG A 216 -14.20 16.69 1.84
C ARG A 216 -13.22 16.64 0.67
N SER A 217 -12.72 17.80 0.22
CA SER A 217 -11.78 17.91 -0.90
C SER A 217 -10.48 17.12 -0.68
N SER A 218 -10.01 17.07 0.58
CA SER A 218 -8.83 16.32 1.00
C SER A 218 -8.99 14.80 0.90
N PHE A 219 -10.20 14.28 0.69
CA PHE A 219 -10.52 12.85 0.54
C PHE A 219 -10.99 12.52 -0.87
N THR A 220 -10.56 13.30 -1.87
CA THR A 220 -10.86 12.99 -3.28
C THR A 220 -10.41 11.59 -3.63
N ILE A 221 -11.37 10.79 -4.08
CA ILE A 221 -11.12 9.39 -4.41
C ILE A 221 -10.24 9.24 -5.65
N THR A 222 -9.30 8.32 -5.59
CA THR A 222 -8.42 7.97 -6.69
C THR A 222 -8.79 6.59 -7.25
N ARG A 223 -9.46 6.56 -8.39
CA ARG A 223 -9.87 5.33 -9.08
C ARG A 223 -8.72 4.71 -9.88
N TRP A 224 -8.89 3.44 -10.32
CA TRP A 224 -8.01 2.88 -11.34
C TRP A 224 -8.38 3.38 -12.72
N ALA A 225 -7.39 3.89 -13.47
CA ALA A 225 -7.63 4.42 -14.80
C ALA A 225 -8.02 3.34 -15.82
N ASN A 226 -7.59 2.10 -15.61
CA ASN A 226 -7.81 0.97 -16.50
C ASN A 226 -8.71 -0.13 -15.90
N ALA A 227 -9.48 0.14 -14.85
CA ALA A 227 -10.34 -0.87 -14.21
C ALA A 227 -11.24 -1.61 -15.20
N GLN A 228 -11.81 -0.89 -16.19
CA GLN A 228 -12.71 -1.46 -17.20
C GLN A 228 -12.00 -2.40 -18.17
N ALA A 229 -10.70 -2.20 -18.40
CA ALA A 229 -9.90 -3.05 -19.30
C ALA A 229 -9.29 -4.25 -18.57
N HIS A 230 -9.30 -4.25 -17.23
CA HIS A 230 -8.73 -5.35 -16.45
C HIS A 230 -9.72 -6.52 -16.36
N PRO A 231 -9.28 -7.80 -16.54
CA PRO A 231 -10.17 -8.97 -16.58
C PRO A 231 -11.05 -9.16 -15.35
N ASP A 232 -10.55 -8.85 -14.17
CA ASP A 232 -11.30 -9.02 -12.91
C ASP A 232 -11.03 -7.87 -11.92
N ALA A 233 -11.30 -6.64 -12.35
CA ALA A 233 -11.35 -5.47 -11.47
C ALA A 233 -12.80 -4.99 -11.29
N LYS A 234 -13.16 -4.64 -10.06
CA LYS A 234 -14.46 -4.03 -9.75
C LYS A 234 -14.29 -2.86 -8.81
N GLU A 235 -14.88 -1.74 -9.18
CA GLU A 235 -15.01 -0.54 -8.36
C GLU A 235 -16.49 -0.31 -8.09
N LEU A 236 -16.88 -0.28 -6.81
CA LEU A 236 -18.28 -0.17 -6.39
C LEU A 236 -18.44 0.97 -5.40
N TRP A 237 -19.48 1.78 -5.60
CA TRP A 237 -19.89 2.83 -4.69
C TRP A 237 -20.77 2.27 -3.58
N PHE A 238 -20.50 2.71 -2.36
CA PHE A 238 -21.29 2.38 -1.17
C PHE A 238 -21.83 3.65 -0.55
N PRO A 239 -23.03 3.63 0.03
CA PRO A 239 -23.56 4.74 0.79
C PRO A 239 -22.69 5.02 2.03
N GLY A 240 -22.62 6.28 2.42
CA GLY A 240 -21.81 6.75 3.54
C GLY A 240 -20.55 7.48 3.12
N VAL A 241 -19.85 8.02 4.12
CA VAL A 241 -18.60 8.77 3.96
C VAL A 241 -17.38 7.84 4.12
N HIS A 242 -16.19 8.40 4.04
CA HIS A 242 -14.90 7.71 4.04
C HIS A 242 -14.78 6.59 5.10
N SER A 243 -15.12 6.91 6.35
CA SER A 243 -14.99 5.94 7.44
C SER A 243 -16.18 4.99 7.55
N ASP A 244 -17.36 5.31 6.98
CA ASP A 244 -18.45 4.33 6.85
C ASP A 244 -18.02 3.17 5.96
N VAL A 245 -17.29 3.48 4.88
CA VAL A 245 -16.79 2.48 3.93
C VAL A 245 -15.52 1.81 4.42
N GLY A 246 -14.59 2.56 5.02
CA GLY A 246 -13.29 2.06 5.48
C GLY A 246 -13.27 1.50 6.90
N GLY A 247 -14.26 1.82 7.70
CA GLY A 247 -14.27 1.59 9.15
C GLY A 247 -13.46 2.67 9.90
N GLY A 248 -13.50 2.61 11.23
CA GLY A 248 -12.73 3.54 12.06
C GLY A 248 -13.59 4.39 12.99
N TYR A 249 -14.90 4.12 13.08
CA TYR A 249 -15.86 4.56 14.10
C TYR A 249 -17.08 3.65 14.12
#